data_602cddae5f89d92a1029fc50f7095e94
#
_entry.id   602cddae5f89d92a1029fc50f7095e94
#
_cell.length_a   1.000
_cell.length_b   1.000
_cell.length_c   1.000
_cell.angle_alpha   90.00
_cell.angle_beta   90.00
_cell.angle_gamma   90.00
#
_symmetry.space_group_name_H-M   'P 1'
#
loop_
_entity.id
_entity.type
_entity.pdbx_description
1 polymer ?
#
loop_
_entity_poly.entity_id
_entity_poly.type
_entity_poly.pdbx_seq_one_letter_code
_entity_poly.pdbx_strand_id
1 'polypeptide(L)'
;MDRLAQDYSLEITYKSYYLRPDIPPEGIVRPLKDGEKVGDSLTGHIGEVAAEAGLTMRRAPLTPNTRMAFEASEFAKVKGLFEQFHRACYRALWEDGVDLGQLSVLLHLGEQVGLDAQEMKNILDTGHYESQAKEQYDEALSMGVTGIPSFIIGGYFFSGAQSYETFKKVVEMVKNPLQLL
;
A
#
# COMPACT_ATOMS: atom_id res chain seq x y z
N MET A 1 -1.97 3.25 -11.37
CA MET A 1 -3.23 2.50 -11.59
C MET A 1 -4.34 3.42 -12.10
N ASP A 2 -4.54 4.62 -11.54
CA ASP A 2 -5.61 5.55 -11.92
C ASP A 2 -5.70 5.82 -13.43
N ARG A 3 -4.55 6.12 -14.06
CA ARG A 3 -4.49 6.31 -15.52
C ARG A 3 -4.89 5.05 -16.30
N LEU A 4 -4.47 3.88 -15.85
CA LEU A 4 -4.83 2.62 -16.51
C LEU A 4 -6.34 2.33 -16.40
N ALA A 5 -6.94 2.64 -15.24
CA ALA A 5 -8.38 2.50 -15.02
C ALA A 5 -9.22 3.51 -15.83
N GLN A 6 -8.63 4.64 -16.26
CA GLN A 6 -9.30 5.57 -17.18
C GLN A 6 -9.33 5.04 -18.63
N ASP A 7 -8.26 4.35 -19.04
CA ASP A 7 -8.14 3.86 -20.41
C ASP A 7 -8.76 2.47 -20.60
N TYR A 8 -8.93 1.70 -19.52
CA TYR A 8 -9.45 0.33 -19.54
C TYR A 8 -10.48 0.11 -18.45
N SER A 9 -11.52 -0.67 -18.73
CA SER A 9 -12.43 -1.18 -17.71
C SER A 9 -11.73 -2.28 -16.93
N LEU A 10 -11.26 -1.96 -15.72
CA LEU A 10 -10.50 -2.87 -14.85
C LEU A 10 -11.23 -3.10 -13.54
N GLU A 11 -11.27 -4.34 -13.10
CA GLU A 11 -11.55 -4.69 -11.71
C GLU A 11 -10.22 -4.83 -10.97
N ILE A 12 -10.00 -3.99 -9.94
CA ILE A 12 -8.75 -3.94 -9.20
C ILE A 12 -8.99 -4.45 -7.79
N THR A 13 -8.33 -5.55 -7.43
CA THR A 13 -8.33 -6.10 -6.06
C THR A 13 -7.00 -5.81 -5.40
N TYR A 14 -7.03 -5.08 -4.29
CA TYR A 14 -5.87 -4.82 -3.46
C TYR A 14 -5.71 -5.89 -2.40
N LYS A 15 -4.51 -6.44 -2.26
CA LYS A 15 -4.15 -7.46 -1.27
C LYS A 15 -3.13 -6.92 -0.28
N SER A 16 -3.27 -7.29 0.99
CA SER A 16 -2.31 -6.96 2.04
C SER A 16 -1.01 -7.76 1.86
N TYR A 17 0.14 -7.10 2.04
CA TYR A 17 1.46 -7.74 1.99
C TYR A 17 2.38 -7.15 3.06
N TYR A 18 2.83 -8.00 3.98
CA TYR A 18 3.79 -7.59 5.03
C TYR A 18 5.22 -7.60 4.49
N LEU A 19 5.70 -6.46 3.97
CA LEU A 19 7.07 -6.36 3.46
C LEU A 19 8.12 -6.65 4.54
N ARG A 20 7.82 -6.29 5.77
CA ARG A 20 8.64 -6.48 6.95
C ARG A 20 7.79 -7.04 8.10
N PRO A 21 7.47 -8.34 8.10
CA PRO A 21 6.64 -8.96 9.14
C PRO A 21 7.29 -9.02 10.51
N ASP A 22 8.61 -8.80 10.58
CA ASP A 22 9.47 -8.81 11.76
C ASP A 22 9.46 -7.48 12.54
N ILE A 23 8.83 -6.41 12.02
CA ILE A 23 8.81 -5.11 12.70
C ILE A 23 8.01 -5.24 14.01
N PRO A 24 8.62 -4.88 15.17
CA PRO A 24 7.93 -4.92 16.45
C PRO A 24 6.82 -3.86 16.54
N PRO A 25 5.89 -3.97 17.51
CA PRO A 25 4.75 -3.04 17.63
C PRO A 25 5.14 -1.57 17.71
N GLU A 26 6.28 -1.26 18.34
CA GLU A 26 6.83 0.10 18.47
C GLU A 26 7.49 0.63 17.19
N GLY A 27 7.58 -0.18 16.14
CA GLY A 27 8.29 0.18 14.93
C GLY A 27 9.81 0.07 15.06
N ILE A 28 10.53 0.45 14.01
CA ILE A 28 11.99 0.47 13.98
C ILE A 28 12.47 1.87 13.60
N VAL A 29 13.24 2.52 14.46
CA VAL A 29 13.88 3.80 14.14
C VAL A 29 14.81 3.62 12.94
N ARG A 30 14.64 4.45 11.93
CA ARG A 30 15.49 4.42 10.73
C ARG A 30 16.79 5.18 10.98
N PRO A 31 17.95 4.52 10.87
CA PRO A 31 19.21 5.24 10.94
C PRO A 31 19.29 6.25 9.77
N LEU A 32 19.67 7.46 10.09
CA LEU A 32 19.95 8.50 9.10
C LEU A 32 21.37 8.32 8.56
N LYS A 33 21.54 8.53 7.28
CA LYS A 33 22.88 8.63 6.67
C LYS A 33 23.49 10.00 6.95
N ASP A 34 24.79 10.13 6.74
CA ASP A 34 25.48 11.41 6.88
C ASP A 34 24.81 12.49 6.01
N GLY A 35 24.41 13.58 6.65
CA GLY A 35 23.73 14.70 6.01
C GLY A 35 22.22 14.54 5.80
N GLU A 36 21.63 13.36 6.05
CA GLU A 36 20.17 13.18 6.01
C GLU A 36 19.50 13.74 7.27
N LYS A 37 18.28 14.27 7.08
CA LYS A 37 17.38 14.69 8.17
C LYS A 37 16.02 14.05 8.01
N VAL A 38 15.33 13.85 9.12
CA VAL A 38 13.89 13.50 9.09
C VAL A 38 13.13 14.61 8.37
N GLY A 39 12.24 14.22 7.47
CA GLY A 39 11.46 15.15 6.66
C GLY A 39 12.10 15.53 5.32
N ASP A 40 13.38 15.23 5.11
CA ASP A 40 14.02 15.43 3.80
C ASP A 40 13.29 14.59 2.72
N SER A 41 13.21 15.12 1.51
CA SER A 41 12.71 14.35 0.36
C SER A 41 13.60 13.13 0.11
N LEU A 42 12.97 12.00 -0.22
CA LEU A 42 13.72 10.81 -0.60
C LEU A 42 14.51 11.08 -1.90
N THR A 43 15.71 10.54 -1.96
CA THR A 43 16.63 10.67 -3.09
C THR A 43 16.87 9.30 -3.76
N GLY A 44 17.63 9.30 -4.87
CA GLY A 44 17.90 8.11 -5.67
C GLY A 44 16.66 7.62 -6.40
N HIS A 45 16.67 6.38 -6.85
CA HIS A 45 15.65 5.83 -7.73
C HIS A 45 14.21 5.97 -7.20
N ILE A 46 13.97 5.75 -5.90
CA ILE A 46 12.62 5.89 -5.32
C ILE A 46 12.17 7.36 -5.37
N GLY A 47 13.06 8.31 -5.04
CA GLY A 47 12.76 9.73 -5.11
C GLY A 47 12.45 10.21 -6.54
N GLU A 48 13.21 9.71 -7.52
CA GLU A 48 13.01 10.03 -8.94
C GLU A 48 11.64 9.52 -9.43
N VAL A 49 11.33 8.24 -9.18
CA VAL A 49 10.03 7.65 -9.58
C VAL A 49 8.86 8.33 -8.87
N ALA A 50 9.00 8.71 -7.59
CA ALA A 50 7.98 9.45 -6.88
C ALA A 50 7.75 10.84 -7.51
N ALA A 51 8.83 11.57 -7.82
CA ALA A 51 8.75 12.89 -8.45
C ALA A 51 8.11 12.83 -9.85
N GLU A 52 8.47 11.83 -10.68
CA GLU A 52 7.84 11.59 -11.98
C GLU A 52 6.34 11.29 -11.86
N ALA A 53 5.92 10.63 -10.77
CA ALA A 53 4.53 10.35 -10.48
C ALA A 53 3.79 11.54 -9.81
N GLY A 54 4.46 12.66 -9.57
CA GLY A 54 3.90 13.84 -8.87
C GLY A 54 3.66 13.58 -7.38
N LEU A 55 4.38 12.62 -6.79
CA LEU A 55 4.25 12.23 -5.38
C LEU A 55 5.36 12.85 -4.54
N THR A 56 5.01 13.24 -3.31
CA THR A 56 5.97 13.65 -2.31
C THR A 56 6.27 12.47 -1.40
N MET A 57 7.54 12.07 -1.31
CA MET A 57 7.98 11.04 -0.36
C MET A 57 9.13 11.59 0.48
N ARG A 58 8.95 11.56 1.80
CA ARG A 58 9.89 12.11 2.76
C ARG A 58 10.51 11.04 3.64
N ARG A 59 11.63 11.36 4.22
CA ARG A 59 12.34 10.53 5.19
C ARG A 59 11.53 10.48 6.49
N ALA A 60 10.81 9.39 6.71
CA ALA A 60 10.08 9.15 7.95
C ALA A 60 11.06 8.87 9.12
N PRO A 61 10.73 9.26 10.36
CA PRO A 61 11.57 9.04 11.55
C PRO A 61 11.72 7.56 11.91
N LEU A 62 10.70 6.76 11.57
CA LEU A 62 10.69 5.32 11.83
C LEU A 62 10.02 4.53 10.70
N THR A 63 10.24 3.23 10.68
CA THR A 63 9.45 2.28 9.91
C THR A 63 8.38 1.71 10.84
N PRO A 64 7.09 2.01 10.62
CA PRO A 64 6.03 1.58 11.52
C PRO A 64 5.72 0.09 11.40
N ASN A 65 5.15 -0.49 12.46
CA ASN A 65 4.42 -1.74 12.34
C ASN A 65 3.04 -1.45 11.72
N THR A 66 2.79 -1.96 10.53
CA THR A 66 1.57 -1.64 9.77
C THR A 66 0.48 -2.70 9.86
N ARG A 67 0.55 -3.66 10.81
CA ARG A 67 -0.45 -4.73 10.92
C ARG A 67 -1.87 -4.19 11.10
N MET A 68 -2.07 -3.30 12.09
CA MET A 68 -3.38 -2.66 12.30
C MET A 68 -3.83 -1.85 11.09
N ALA A 69 -2.91 -1.23 10.34
CA ALA A 69 -3.27 -0.49 9.12
C ALA A 69 -3.81 -1.39 8.02
N PHE A 70 -3.34 -2.65 7.92
CA PHE A 70 -3.92 -3.63 7.00
C PHE A 70 -5.32 -4.05 7.43
N GLU A 71 -5.54 -4.33 8.73
CA GLU A 71 -6.89 -4.64 9.26
C GLU A 71 -7.86 -3.48 9.03
N ALA A 72 -7.43 -2.25 9.32
CA ALA A 72 -8.18 -1.04 9.03
C ALA A 72 -8.52 -0.89 7.54
N SER A 73 -7.61 -1.32 6.67
CA SER A 73 -7.83 -1.33 5.23
C SER A 73 -8.89 -2.35 4.82
N GLU A 74 -8.92 -3.54 5.43
CA GLU A 74 -9.99 -4.53 5.18
C GLU A 74 -11.35 -3.99 5.65
N PHE A 75 -11.41 -3.34 6.82
CA PHE A 75 -12.62 -2.66 7.27
C PHE A 75 -13.06 -1.57 6.27
N ALA A 76 -12.15 -0.75 5.80
CA ALA A 76 -12.43 0.28 4.80
C ALA A 76 -12.96 -0.31 3.48
N LYS A 77 -12.49 -1.51 3.06
CA LYS A 77 -13.04 -2.24 1.89
C LYS A 77 -14.52 -2.58 2.10
N VAL A 78 -14.88 -3.13 3.27
CA VAL A 78 -16.26 -3.49 3.61
C VAL A 78 -17.17 -2.25 3.59
N LYS A 79 -16.65 -1.09 3.97
CA LYS A 79 -17.38 0.19 3.97
C LYS A 79 -17.38 0.90 2.61
N GLY A 80 -16.68 0.38 1.59
CA GLY A 80 -16.54 1.03 0.27
C GLY A 80 -15.67 2.29 0.28
N LEU A 81 -14.82 2.45 1.32
CA LEU A 81 -13.97 3.64 1.53
C LEU A 81 -12.47 3.29 1.44
N PHE A 82 -12.15 2.13 0.88
CA PHE A 82 -10.76 1.65 0.82
C PHE A 82 -9.81 2.64 0.14
N GLU A 83 -10.16 3.14 -1.04
CA GLU A 83 -9.25 4.01 -1.79
C GLU A 83 -8.95 5.32 -1.06
N GLN A 84 -9.99 5.91 -0.45
CA GLN A 84 -9.84 7.14 0.33
C GLN A 84 -8.94 6.90 1.55
N PHE A 85 -9.18 5.82 2.30
CA PHE A 85 -8.41 5.46 3.47
C PHE A 85 -6.97 5.11 3.11
N HIS A 86 -6.78 4.30 2.08
CA HIS A 86 -5.46 3.92 1.56
C HIS A 86 -4.62 5.15 1.17
N ARG A 87 -5.20 6.09 0.41
CA ARG A 87 -4.54 7.34 0.03
C ARG A 87 -4.19 8.20 1.26
N ALA A 88 -5.10 8.27 2.25
CA ALA A 88 -4.84 9.00 3.51
C ALA A 88 -3.66 8.39 4.28
N CYS A 89 -3.61 7.06 4.42
CA CYS A 89 -2.49 6.37 5.07
C CYS A 89 -1.16 6.60 4.36
N TYR A 90 -1.13 6.51 3.02
CA TYR A 90 0.10 6.74 2.26
C TYR A 90 0.59 8.18 2.37
N ARG A 91 -0.32 9.16 2.32
CA ARG A 91 0.02 10.57 2.52
C ARG A 91 0.56 10.80 3.93
N ALA A 92 -0.14 10.35 4.96
CA ALA A 92 0.29 10.48 6.35
C ALA A 92 1.70 9.87 6.57
N LEU A 93 1.97 8.69 6.01
CA LEU A 93 3.27 8.04 6.15
C LEU A 93 4.38 8.76 5.36
N TRP A 94 4.14 9.06 4.08
CA TRP A 94 5.20 9.48 3.17
C TRP A 94 5.37 11.00 3.08
N GLU A 95 4.30 11.78 3.25
CA GLU A 95 4.40 13.25 3.23
C GLU A 95 4.65 13.80 4.63
N ASP A 96 3.93 13.25 5.65
CA ASP A 96 3.91 13.81 7.00
C ASP A 96 4.80 13.03 7.99
N GLY A 97 5.27 11.84 7.62
CA GLY A 97 6.11 10.99 8.47
C GLY A 97 5.40 10.41 9.69
N VAL A 98 4.08 10.25 9.60
CA VAL A 98 3.23 9.79 10.71
C VAL A 98 3.36 8.28 10.91
N ASP A 99 3.36 7.85 12.17
CA ASP A 99 3.44 6.43 12.56
C ASP A 99 2.09 5.73 12.39
N LEU A 100 1.93 4.95 11.33
CA LEU A 100 0.74 4.13 11.07
C LEU A 100 0.59 2.92 12.01
N GLY A 101 1.54 2.67 12.90
CA GLY A 101 1.43 1.67 13.96
C GLY A 101 0.58 2.14 15.15
N GLN A 102 0.22 3.43 15.21
CA GLN A 102 -0.55 4.01 16.29
C GLN A 102 -2.05 3.93 16.03
N LEU A 103 -2.80 3.29 16.95
CA LEU A 103 -4.26 3.19 16.86
C LEU A 103 -4.93 4.56 16.68
N SER A 104 -4.53 5.56 17.48
CA SER A 104 -5.09 6.91 17.40
C SER A 104 -4.93 7.57 16.05
N VAL A 105 -3.82 7.30 15.36
CA VAL A 105 -3.55 7.79 13.99
C VAL A 105 -4.52 7.13 13.01
N LEU A 106 -4.67 5.81 13.07
CA LEU A 106 -5.56 5.08 12.15
C LEU A 106 -7.02 5.50 12.33
N LEU A 107 -7.48 5.68 13.59
CA LEU A 107 -8.82 6.18 13.88
C LEU A 107 -9.04 7.57 13.29
N HIS A 108 -8.09 8.50 13.50
CA HIS A 108 -8.17 9.85 12.94
C HIS A 108 -8.23 9.85 11.42
N LEU A 109 -7.37 9.06 10.75
CA LEU A 109 -7.40 8.92 9.28
C LEU A 109 -8.71 8.30 8.79
N GLY A 110 -9.26 7.34 9.56
CA GLY A 110 -10.57 6.75 9.29
C GLY A 110 -11.69 7.77 9.34
N GLU A 111 -11.75 8.58 10.40
CA GLU A 111 -12.74 9.66 10.55
C GLU A 111 -12.68 10.67 9.41
N GLN A 112 -11.47 11.06 8.99
CA GLN A 112 -11.27 12.00 7.88
C GLN A 112 -11.89 11.52 6.57
N VAL A 113 -11.99 10.22 6.36
CA VAL A 113 -12.56 9.64 5.13
C VAL A 113 -13.99 9.12 5.32
N GLY A 114 -14.58 9.29 6.52
CA GLY A 114 -15.98 8.95 6.81
C GLY A 114 -16.20 7.57 7.40
N LEU A 115 -15.15 6.89 7.89
CA LEU A 115 -15.29 5.67 8.69
C LEU A 115 -15.74 6.00 10.10
N ASP A 116 -16.57 5.13 10.70
CA ASP A 116 -16.94 5.23 12.11
C ASP A 116 -15.74 4.80 12.98
N ALA A 117 -15.21 5.76 13.76
CA ALA A 117 -14.02 5.53 14.58
C ALA A 117 -14.29 4.54 15.72
N GLN A 118 -15.51 4.50 16.29
CA GLN A 118 -15.83 3.57 17.38
C GLN A 118 -15.96 2.15 16.84
N GLU A 119 -16.59 1.97 15.69
CA GLU A 119 -16.68 0.66 15.01
C GLU A 119 -15.28 0.19 14.62
N MET A 120 -14.47 1.06 14.01
CA MET A 120 -13.10 0.77 13.62
C MET A 120 -12.24 0.40 14.84
N LYS A 121 -12.36 1.12 15.94
CA LYS A 121 -11.65 0.80 17.17
C LYS A 121 -12.01 -0.60 17.68
N ASN A 122 -13.29 -0.94 17.73
CA ASN A 122 -13.75 -2.26 18.18
C ASN A 122 -13.18 -3.39 17.30
N ILE A 123 -13.11 -3.17 16.00
CA ILE A 123 -12.54 -4.11 15.02
C ILE A 123 -11.05 -4.31 15.26
N LEU A 124 -10.30 -3.22 15.45
CA LEU A 124 -8.85 -3.29 15.67
C LEU A 124 -8.50 -3.85 17.06
N ASP A 125 -9.27 -3.51 18.10
CA ASP A 125 -9.07 -4.07 19.45
C ASP A 125 -9.28 -5.60 19.49
N THR A 126 -10.13 -6.13 18.61
CA THR A 126 -10.45 -7.57 18.55
C THR A 126 -9.63 -8.35 17.51
N GLY A 127 -8.86 -7.68 16.68
CA GLY A 127 -8.12 -8.30 15.57
C GLY A 127 -9.06 -8.94 14.54
N HIS A 128 -10.23 -8.36 14.31
CA HIS A 128 -11.31 -8.96 13.52
C HIS A 128 -10.88 -9.34 12.09
N TYR A 129 -10.01 -8.54 11.47
CA TYR A 129 -9.49 -8.77 10.12
C TYR A 129 -8.03 -9.27 10.09
N GLU A 130 -7.43 -9.60 11.24
CA GLU A 130 -6.03 -10.05 11.30
C GLU A 130 -5.83 -11.31 10.45
N SER A 131 -6.69 -12.31 10.61
CA SER A 131 -6.63 -13.56 9.84
C SER A 131 -6.76 -13.31 8.34
N GLN A 132 -7.70 -12.44 7.93
CA GLN A 132 -7.92 -12.12 6.53
C GLN A 132 -6.71 -11.42 5.91
N ALA A 133 -6.11 -10.46 6.60
CA ALA A 133 -4.90 -9.78 6.12
C ALA A 133 -3.71 -10.75 6.03
N LYS A 134 -3.59 -11.67 7.01
CA LYS A 134 -2.57 -12.71 6.99
C LYS A 134 -2.77 -13.71 5.86
N GLU A 135 -3.98 -14.16 5.61
CA GLU A 135 -4.30 -15.07 4.50
C GLU A 135 -3.90 -14.48 3.14
N GLN A 136 -4.15 -13.18 2.92
CA GLN A 136 -3.72 -12.48 1.71
C GLN A 136 -2.19 -12.45 1.57
N TYR A 137 -1.47 -12.27 2.67
CA TYR A 137 -0.02 -12.33 2.70
C TYR A 137 0.50 -13.74 2.37
N ASP A 138 -0.07 -14.77 2.99
CA ASP A 138 0.30 -16.17 2.75
C ASP A 138 0.00 -16.58 1.30
N GLU A 139 -1.15 -16.14 0.74
CA GLU A 139 -1.50 -16.31 -0.66
C GLU A 139 -0.43 -15.67 -1.57
N ALA A 140 -0.05 -14.43 -1.30
CA ALA A 140 0.98 -13.74 -2.07
C ALA A 140 2.33 -14.49 -2.05
N LEU A 141 2.75 -14.99 -0.88
CA LEU A 141 3.96 -15.80 -0.76
C LEU A 141 3.86 -17.09 -1.59
N SER A 142 2.70 -17.78 -1.56
CA SER A 142 2.47 -19.00 -2.35
C SER A 142 2.55 -18.76 -3.85
N MET A 143 2.22 -17.54 -4.30
CA MET A 143 2.33 -17.09 -5.69
C MET A 143 3.74 -16.62 -6.06
N GLY A 144 4.72 -16.69 -5.14
CA GLY A 144 6.10 -16.27 -5.38
C GLY A 144 6.33 -14.76 -5.27
N VAL A 145 5.42 -14.00 -4.65
CA VAL A 145 5.62 -12.58 -4.36
C VAL A 145 6.72 -12.43 -3.30
N THR A 146 7.78 -11.71 -3.63
CA THR A 146 8.93 -11.45 -2.73
C THR A 146 9.10 -9.99 -2.39
N GLY A 147 8.23 -9.11 -2.88
CA GLY A 147 8.31 -7.66 -2.66
C GLY A 147 7.13 -6.91 -3.26
N ILE A 148 7.09 -5.61 -3.00
CA ILE A 148 6.02 -4.71 -3.43
C ILE A 148 6.59 -3.48 -4.16
N PRO A 149 5.79 -2.91 -5.07
CA PRO A 149 4.50 -3.39 -5.55
C PRO A 149 4.64 -4.63 -6.41
N SER A 150 3.68 -5.55 -6.36
CA SER A 150 3.56 -6.70 -7.26
C SER A 150 2.17 -6.75 -7.87
N PHE A 151 2.07 -7.23 -9.10
CA PHE A 151 0.85 -7.19 -9.90
C PHE A 151 0.60 -8.52 -10.58
N ILE A 152 -0.65 -8.92 -10.64
CA ILE A 152 -1.14 -10.05 -11.43
C ILE A 152 -2.25 -9.54 -12.33
N ILE A 153 -2.09 -9.63 -13.64
CA ILE A 153 -3.07 -9.19 -14.62
C ILE A 153 -3.32 -10.35 -15.59
N GLY A 154 -4.51 -10.93 -15.56
CA GLY A 154 -4.86 -12.05 -16.45
C GLY A 154 -3.89 -13.23 -16.38
N GLY A 155 -3.30 -13.49 -15.21
CA GLY A 155 -2.29 -14.54 -14.99
C GLY A 155 -0.84 -14.13 -15.23
N TYR A 156 -0.57 -12.94 -15.75
CA TYR A 156 0.79 -12.41 -15.87
C TYR A 156 1.23 -11.76 -14.56
N PHE A 157 2.30 -12.30 -13.98
CA PHE A 157 2.94 -11.77 -12.77
C PHE A 157 4.11 -10.86 -13.11
N PHE A 158 4.21 -9.71 -12.45
CA PHE A 158 5.38 -8.84 -12.48
C PHE A 158 5.46 -7.96 -11.23
N SER A 159 6.65 -7.46 -10.90
CA SER A 159 6.91 -6.68 -9.69
C SER A 159 7.65 -5.38 -10.00
N GLY A 160 7.67 -4.49 -9.00
CA GLY A 160 8.29 -3.18 -9.07
C GLY A 160 7.40 -2.11 -9.70
N ALA A 161 7.79 -0.85 -9.51
CA ALA A 161 7.14 0.30 -10.14
C ALA A 161 7.45 0.28 -11.65
N GLN A 162 6.50 -0.22 -12.42
CA GLN A 162 6.61 -0.35 -13.87
C GLN A 162 6.06 0.89 -14.58
N SER A 163 6.52 1.11 -15.82
CA SER A 163 6.00 2.19 -16.66
C SER A 163 4.54 1.93 -17.05
N TYR A 164 3.80 3.01 -17.36
CA TYR A 164 2.46 2.90 -17.91
C TYR A 164 2.40 1.99 -19.16
N GLU A 165 3.39 2.09 -20.04
CA GLU A 165 3.46 1.27 -21.27
C GLU A 165 3.60 -0.23 -20.96
N THR A 166 4.31 -0.59 -19.88
CA THR A 166 4.39 -1.98 -19.42
C THR A 166 3.00 -2.49 -19.02
N PHE A 167 2.27 -1.75 -18.20
CA PHE A 167 0.91 -2.12 -17.81
C PHE A 167 -0.03 -2.23 -19.00
N LYS A 168 0.00 -1.24 -19.89
CA LYS A 168 -0.79 -1.23 -21.11
C LYS A 168 -0.53 -2.47 -21.96
N LYS A 169 0.75 -2.80 -22.19
CA LYS A 169 1.13 -3.99 -22.96
C LYS A 169 0.54 -5.26 -22.35
N VAL A 170 0.65 -5.44 -21.03
CA VAL A 170 0.11 -6.63 -20.36
C VAL A 170 -1.41 -6.69 -20.48
N VAL A 171 -2.12 -5.58 -20.30
CA VAL A 171 -3.58 -5.53 -20.46
C VAL A 171 -3.98 -5.90 -21.88
N GLU A 172 -3.29 -5.35 -22.91
CA GLU A 172 -3.57 -5.68 -24.30
C GLU A 172 -3.29 -7.17 -24.62
N MET A 173 -2.24 -7.74 -24.06
CA MET A 173 -1.96 -9.18 -24.17
C MET A 173 -3.07 -10.04 -23.60
N VAL A 174 -3.62 -9.65 -22.44
CA VAL A 174 -4.75 -10.36 -21.81
C VAL A 174 -6.02 -10.24 -22.64
N LYS A 175 -6.31 -9.05 -23.22
CA LYS A 175 -7.49 -8.81 -24.04
C LYS A 175 -7.43 -9.52 -25.40
N ASN A 176 -6.23 -9.66 -25.98
CA ASN A 176 -6.02 -10.18 -27.34
C ASN A 176 -5.00 -11.32 -27.35
N PRO A 177 -5.29 -12.47 -26.72
CA PRO A 177 -4.33 -13.56 -26.57
C PRO A 177 -3.88 -14.19 -27.91
N LEU A 178 -4.62 -14.00 -28.99
CA LEU A 178 -4.33 -14.56 -30.33
C LEU A 178 -3.35 -13.73 -31.19
N GLN A 179 -2.91 -12.57 -30.74
CA GLN A 179 -1.94 -11.73 -31.49
C GLN A 179 -0.48 -12.07 -31.19
N LEU A 180 -0.21 -13.09 -30.36
CA LEU A 180 1.11 -13.52 -29.94
C LEU A 180 1.59 -14.83 -30.60
N LEU A 181 0.83 -15.36 -31.53
CA LEU A 181 1.17 -16.50 -32.40
C LEU A 181 1.49 -16.00 -33.81
#